data_50523b0ba50ec16c660a6c22bf03e8d7
#
_entry.id   50523b0ba50ec16c660a6c22bf03e8d7
#
_cell.length_a   1.000
_cell.length_b   1.000
_cell.length_c   1.000
_cell.angle_alpha   90.00
_cell.angle_beta   90.00
_cell.angle_gamma   90.00
#
_symmetry.space_group_name_H-M   'P 1'
#
loop_
_entity.id
_entity.type
_entity.pdbx_description
1 polymer ?
#
loop_
_entity_poly.entity_id
_entity_poly.type
_entity_poly.pdbx_seq_one_letter_code
_entity_poly.pdbx_strand_id
1 'polypeptide(L)'
;IVDYYNGVLVMQAHSIGMFRNLDVLSEILTDLFNNQIKAVYNKSGSTLPYKADINKNNYYIFDRDKSFDVTENGLAFSVNWEEGQKTGFYIDQRENRALLKRFSMDKNVLNLFGYTGGFSVYALSGGCKSVDTVDSSRKAIELADKNVEANFGTVDRHRGIVYDAFKYLDETNMDYDVMVLDPPAFAKH
;
A
#
# COMPACT_ATOMS: atom_id res chain seq x y z
N ILE A 1 15.08 -1.44 -4.88
CA ILE A 1 14.10 -0.61 -4.15
C ILE A 1 14.35 -0.81 -2.66
N VAL A 2 14.27 0.25 -1.87
CA VAL A 2 14.28 0.20 -0.40
C VAL A 2 13.21 1.19 0.07
N ASP A 3 12.18 0.67 0.73
CA ASP A 3 11.12 1.47 1.29
C ASP A 3 11.19 1.43 2.82
N TYR A 4 10.97 2.58 3.45
CA TYR A 4 11.01 2.76 4.89
C TYR A 4 9.60 2.89 5.48
N TYR A 5 9.28 2.04 6.45
CA TYR A 5 8.01 1.98 7.16
C TYR A 5 8.23 2.02 8.67
N ASN A 6 8.23 3.21 9.29
CA ASN A 6 8.28 3.40 10.75
C ASN A 6 9.34 2.53 11.48
N GLY A 7 10.57 2.54 10.96
CA GLY A 7 11.69 1.74 11.49
C GLY A 7 11.89 0.40 10.79
N VAL A 8 11.05 0.03 9.83
CA VAL A 8 11.22 -1.17 9.01
C VAL A 8 11.69 -0.79 7.62
N LEU A 9 12.75 -1.42 7.14
CA LEU A 9 13.19 -1.36 5.74
C LEU A 9 12.66 -2.59 5.00
N VAL A 10 11.91 -2.36 3.92
CA VAL A 10 11.51 -3.40 2.99
C VAL A 10 12.34 -3.27 1.72
N MET A 11 13.15 -4.30 1.43
CA MET A 11 14.13 -4.29 0.36
C MET A 11 13.71 -5.23 -0.78
N GLN A 12 13.78 -4.75 -2.03
CA GLN A 12 13.57 -5.56 -3.22
C GLN A 12 14.76 -5.43 -4.16
N ALA A 13 15.47 -6.53 -4.38
CA ALA A 13 16.52 -6.64 -5.38
C ALA A 13 15.92 -7.10 -6.72
N HIS A 14 16.30 -6.44 -7.81
CA HIS A 14 15.89 -6.77 -9.17
C HIS A 14 17.03 -7.43 -9.98
N SER A 15 18.18 -7.63 -9.37
CA SER A 15 19.32 -8.31 -9.97
C SER A 15 20.03 -9.20 -8.94
N ILE A 16 20.71 -10.23 -9.42
CA ILE A 16 21.48 -11.16 -8.56
C ILE A 16 22.59 -10.43 -7.82
N GLY A 17 23.26 -9.46 -8.47
CA GLY A 17 24.32 -8.67 -7.85
C GLY A 17 23.82 -7.88 -6.65
N MET A 18 22.67 -7.21 -6.77
CA MET A 18 22.04 -6.49 -5.67
C MET A 18 21.57 -7.43 -4.57
N PHE A 19 20.99 -8.58 -4.94
CA PHE A 19 20.53 -9.58 -3.97
C PHE A 19 21.68 -10.09 -3.08
N ARG A 20 22.85 -10.34 -3.65
CA ARG A 20 24.04 -10.80 -2.90
C ARG A 20 24.62 -9.76 -1.96
N ASN A 21 24.24 -8.50 -2.12
CA ASN A 21 24.71 -7.38 -1.28
C ASN A 21 23.65 -6.87 -0.30
N LEU A 22 22.51 -7.58 -0.16
CA LEU A 22 21.42 -7.11 0.73
C LEU A 22 21.87 -7.00 2.19
N ASP A 23 22.67 -7.96 2.68
CA ASP A 23 23.17 -7.94 4.07
C ASP A 23 24.05 -6.72 4.32
N VAL A 24 25.03 -6.47 3.44
CA VAL A 24 25.92 -5.30 3.51
C VAL A 24 25.11 -3.99 3.43
N LEU A 25 24.15 -3.91 2.51
CA LEU A 25 23.27 -2.75 2.39
C LEU A 25 22.42 -2.55 3.64
N SER A 26 21.92 -3.64 4.23
CA SER A 26 21.16 -3.61 5.47
C SER A 26 21.99 -3.05 6.62
N GLU A 27 23.24 -3.48 6.79
CA GLU A 27 24.17 -2.97 7.80
C GLU A 27 24.42 -1.47 7.60
N ILE A 28 24.81 -1.05 6.39
CA ILE A 28 25.08 0.35 6.06
C ILE A 28 23.86 1.24 6.35
N LEU A 29 22.68 0.82 5.91
CA LEU A 29 21.45 1.59 6.13
C LEU A 29 21.10 1.66 7.63
N THR A 30 21.28 0.58 8.36
CA THR A 30 21.04 0.56 9.82
C THR A 30 21.95 1.55 10.54
N ASP A 31 23.22 1.61 10.16
CA ASP A 31 24.18 2.56 10.72
C ASP A 31 23.84 4.00 10.35
N LEU A 32 23.48 4.26 9.08
CA LEU A 32 23.07 5.59 8.63
C LEU A 32 21.85 6.14 9.37
N PHE A 33 20.91 5.28 9.73
CA PHE A 33 19.73 5.65 10.52
C PHE A 33 19.99 5.62 12.04
N ASN A 34 21.26 5.61 12.49
CA ASN A 34 21.65 5.64 13.91
C ASN A 34 20.88 4.60 14.77
N ASN A 35 20.78 3.37 14.29
CA ASN A 35 20.08 2.26 14.95
C ASN A 35 18.57 2.49 15.17
N GLN A 36 17.94 3.40 14.42
CA GLN A 36 16.47 3.56 14.44
C GLN A 36 15.75 2.47 13.65
N ILE A 37 16.50 1.68 12.86
CA ILE A 37 15.93 0.55 12.12
C ILE A 37 15.64 -0.60 13.10
N LYS A 38 14.38 -1.02 13.11
CA LYS A 38 13.86 -2.10 13.95
C LYS A 38 13.84 -3.46 13.26
N ALA A 39 13.62 -3.46 11.95
CA ALA A 39 13.65 -4.66 11.14
C ALA A 39 14.07 -4.35 9.69
N VAL A 40 14.64 -5.34 9.02
CA VAL A 40 14.90 -5.32 7.57
C VAL A 40 14.32 -6.59 6.96
N TYR A 41 13.40 -6.41 6.01
CA TYR A 41 12.72 -7.49 5.33
C TYR A 41 13.12 -7.55 3.86
N ASN A 42 13.68 -8.68 3.45
CA ASN A 42 13.95 -8.97 2.05
C ASN A 42 12.69 -9.51 1.36
N LYS A 43 12.15 -8.76 0.42
CA LYS A 43 10.98 -9.12 -0.40
C LYS A 43 11.35 -9.26 -1.88
N SER A 44 12.48 -9.90 -2.17
CA SER A 44 12.99 -10.02 -3.55
C SER A 44 12.48 -11.26 -4.30
N GLY A 45 11.76 -12.15 -3.64
CA GLY A 45 11.39 -13.45 -4.22
C GLY A 45 10.71 -13.37 -5.59
N SER A 46 9.81 -12.40 -5.78
CA SER A 46 9.09 -12.20 -7.05
C SER A 46 9.80 -11.26 -8.04
N THR A 47 10.84 -10.53 -7.61
CA THR A 47 11.51 -9.51 -8.44
C THR A 47 12.82 -9.99 -9.05
N LEU A 48 13.35 -11.13 -8.57
CA LEU A 48 14.58 -11.73 -9.07
C LEU A 48 14.35 -12.44 -10.41
N PRO A 49 15.36 -12.46 -11.30
CA PRO A 49 15.27 -13.16 -12.58
C PRO A 49 14.89 -14.63 -12.39
N TYR A 50 13.96 -15.13 -13.22
CA TYR A 50 13.42 -16.49 -13.12
C TYR A 50 14.51 -17.59 -13.13
N LYS A 51 15.56 -17.41 -13.95
CA LYS A 51 16.66 -18.39 -14.13
C LYS A 51 17.76 -18.30 -13.06
N ALA A 52 17.60 -17.46 -12.02
CA ALA A 52 18.60 -17.39 -10.97
C ALA A 52 18.55 -18.65 -10.08
N ASP A 53 19.67 -19.34 -9.99
CA ASP A 53 19.88 -20.48 -9.06
C ASP A 53 20.21 -19.94 -7.66
N ILE A 54 19.21 -19.38 -7.00
CA ILE A 54 19.30 -18.81 -5.65
C ILE A 54 17.99 -19.06 -4.90
N ASN A 55 18.07 -19.11 -3.58
CA ASN A 55 16.87 -19.16 -2.74
C ASN A 55 16.08 -17.86 -2.89
N LYS A 56 14.85 -17.96 -3.41
CA LYS A 56 13.95 -16.81 -3.66
C LYS A 56 12.94 -16.57 -2.55
N ASN A 57 13.09 -17.19 -1.40
CA ASN A 57 12.21 -16.95 -0.28
C ASN A 57 12.38 -15.51 0.22
N ASN A 58 11.27 -14.89 0.62
CA ASN A 58 11.31 -13.65 1.37
C ASN A 58 11.65 -13.97 2.83
N TYR A 59 12.45 -13.12 3.48
CA TYR A 59 12.86 -13.34 4.86
C TYR A 59 13.27 -12.04 5.55
N TYR A 60 13.25 -12.05 6.88
CA TYR A 60 13.85 -10.98 7.67
C TYR A 60 15.37 -11.16 7.73
N ILE A 61 16.13 -10.13 7.34
CA ILE A 61 17.57 -10.06 7.58
C ILE A 61 17.80 -9.91 9.07
N PHE A 62 17.02 -9.02 9.71
CA PHE A 62 16.83 -9.03 11.15
C PHE A 62 15.45 -8.46 11.54
N ASP A 63 14.96 -8.82 12.73
CA ASP A 63 13.70 -8.34 13.30
C ASP A 63 13.87 -8.20 14.81
N ARG A 64 13.86 -6.96 15.31
CA ARG A 64 13.93 -6.66 16.75
C ARG A 64 12.56 -6.32 17.33
N ASP A 65 11.82 -5.47 16.63
CA ASP A 65 10.49 -4.99 17.04
C ASP A 65 9.80 -4.35 15.83
N LYS A 66 9.02 -5.11 15.10
CA LYS A 66 8.29 -4.64 13.93
C LYS A 66 6.85 -4.27 14.27
N SER A 67 6.35 -3.23 13.63
CA SER A 67 4.93 -2.90 13.61
C SER A 67 4.49 -2.62 12.18
N PHE A 68 3.34 -3.16 11.80
CA PHE A 68 2.71 -2.88 10.52
C PHE A 68 1.99 -1.52 10.49
N ASP A 69 1.96 -0.80 11.60
CA ASP A 69 1.30 0.51 11.69
C ASP A 69 2.28 1.62 11.33
N VAL A 70 1.91 2.40 10.35
CA VAL A 70 2.70 3.50 9.80
C VAL A 70 1.86 4.77 9.70
N THR A 71 2.51 5.90 9.52
CA THR A 71 1.83 7.17 9.29
C THR A 71 2.32 7.83 8.00
N GLU A 72 1.38 8.39 7.24
CA GLU A 72 1.68 9.23 6.07
C GLU A 72 0.86 10.52 6.18
N ASN A 73 1.52 11.68 6.21
CA ASN A 73 0.87 12.99 6.34
C ASN A 73 -0.12 13.09 7.52
N GLY A 74 0.19 12.44 8.64
CA GLY A 74 -0.64 12.41 9.85
C GLY A 74 -1.81 11.41 9.80
N LEU A 75 -1.95 10.63 8.74
CA LEU A 75 -2.95 9.57 8.61
C LEU A 75 -2.30 8.21 8.91
N ALA A 76 -3.00 7.39 9.67
CA ALA A 76 -2.55 6.05 10.08
C ALA A 76 -2.88 5.00 9.02
N PHE A 77 -1.95 4.08 8.79
CA PHE A 77 -2.14 2.94 7.90
C PHE A 77 -1.54 1.68 8.51
N SER A 78 -2.22 0.56 8.33
CA SER A 78 -1.64 -0.76 8.54
C SER A 78 -1.10 -1.26 7.19
N VAL A 79 0.20 -1.54 7.13
CA VAL A 79 0.89 -1.95 5.90
C VAL A 79 1.44 -3.35 6.05
N ASN A 80 0.91 -4.30 5.31
CA ASN A 80 1.40 -5.68 5.32
C ASN A 80 2.42 -5.89 4.20
N TRP A 81 3.71 -5.72 4.51
CA TRP A 81 4.79 -5.98 3.54
C TRP A 81 5.08 -7.46 3.33
N GLU A 82 4.68 -8.35 4.20
CA GLU A 82 4.89 -9.79 4.04
C GLU A 82 4.00 -10.36 2.93
N GLU A 83 2.69 -10.06 2.97
CA GLU A 83 1.69 -10.59 2.03
C GLU A 83 1.24 -9.58 0.96
N GLY A 84 1.40 -8.28 1.22
CA GLY A 84 0.92 -7.20 0.34
C GLY A 84 1.66 -7.13 -0.99
N GLN A 85 1.10 -6.37 -1.92
CA GLN A 85 1.73 -6.11 -3.22
C GLN A 85 2.96 -5.20 -3.07
N LYS A 86 3.89 -5.25 -4.03
CA LYS A 86 5.16 -4.50 -3.99
C LYS A 86 5.83 -4.65 -2.62
N THR A 87 6.13 -3.54 -1.96
CA THR A 87 6.69 -3.48 -0.61
C THR A 87 5.62 -3.40 0.49
N GLY A 88 4.33 -3.51 0.14
CA GLY A 88 3.18 -3.48 1.07
C GLY A 88 2.30 -2.23 0.90
N PHE A 89 2.85 -1.12 0.43
CA PHE A 89 2.12 0.12 0.19
C PHE A 89 2.70 0.85 -1.03
N TYR A 90 1.88 1.68 -1.69
CA TYR A 90 2.29 2.47 -2.87
C TYR A 90 2.76 3.86 -2.44
N ILE A 91 3.99 3.95 -1.92
CA ILE A 91 4.57 5.22 -1.44
C ILE A 91 4.67 6.26 -2.57
N ASP A 92 4.91 5.82 -3.80
CA ASP A 92 4.96 6.63 -5.01
C ASP A 92 3.65 7.40 -5.31
N GLN A 93 2.51 6.93 -4.78
CA GLN A 93 1.21 7.58 -4.92
C GLN A 93 0.90 8.63 -3.84
N ARG A 94 1.83 8.95 -2.94
CA ARG A 94 1.62 9.90 -1.83
C ARG A 94 1.08 11.24 -2.29
N GLU A 95 1.70 11.83 -3.30
CA GLU A 95 1.31 13.15 -3.81
C GLU A 95 -0.06 13.11 -4.50
N ASN A 96 -0.37 12.02 -5.20
CA ASN A 96 -1.67 11.82 -5.82
C ASN A 96 -2.78 11.65 -4.76
N ARG A 97 -2.50 10.95 -3.67
CA ARG A 97 -3.43 10.89 -2.52
C ARG A 97 -3.66 12.26 -1.89
N ALA A 98 -2.58 13.03 -1.69
CA ALA A 98 -2.68 14.39 -1.16
C ALA A 98 -3.45 15.32 -2.11
N LEU A 99 -3.30 15.13 -3.42
CA LEU A 99 -4.05 15.86 -4.42
C LEU A 99 -5.55 15.53 -4.35
N LEU A 100 -5.91 14.23 -4.29
CA LEU A 100 -7.30 13.81 -4.13
C LEU A 100 -7.97 14.46 -2.92
N LYS A 101 -7.28 14.51 -1.77
CA LYS A 101 -7.79 15.19 -0.56
C LYS A 101 -8.28 16.60 -0.85
N ARG A 102 -7.56 17.37 -1.69
CA ARG A 102 -7.90 18.75 -2.04
C ARG A 102 -9.19 18.90 -2.86
N PHE A 103 -9.55 17.84 -3.61
CA PHE A 103 -10.73 17.81 -4.47
C PHE A 103 -11.93 17.07 -3.87
N SER A 104 -11.80 16.54 -2.64
CA SER A 104 -12.80 15.65 -2.06
C SER A 104 -13.90 16.36 -1.27
N MET A 105 -13.71 17.62 -0.87
CA MET A 105 -14.68 18.34 -0.03
C MET A 105 -16.09 18.32 -0.64
N ASP A 106 -17.05 17.81 0.14
CA ASP A 106 -18.47 17.69 -0.24
C ASP A 106 -18.74 16.83 -1.50
N LYS A 107 -17.82 15.91 -1.86
CA LYS A 107 -17.91 15.06 -3.06
C LYS A 107 -18.27 13.62 -2.70
N ASN A 108 -18.98 12.96 -3.63
CA ASN A 108 -19.09 11.50 -3.67
C ASN A 108 -17.90 10.97 -4.46
N VAL A 109 -17.09 10.13 -3.83
CA VAL A 109 -15.82 9.62 -4.40
C VAL A 109 -15.94 8.13 -4.68
N LEU A 110 -15.43 7.70 -5.84
CA LEU A 110 -15.25 6.30 -6.17
C LEU A 110 -13.76 5.98 -6.27
N ASN A 111 -13.29 5.01 -5.49
CA ASN A 111 -11.93 4.50 -5.53
C ASN A 111 -11.93 3.07 -6.07
N LEU A 112 -11.60 2.91 -7.35
CA LEU A 112 -11.51 1.62 -8.05
C LEU A 112 -10.09 1.06 -7.94
N PHE A 113 -9.96 -0.27 -7.87
CA PHE A 113 -8.69 -0.95 -7.56
C PHE A 113 -8.11 -0.42 -6.26
N GLY A 114 -8.98 -0.28 -5.26
CA GLY A 114 -8.73 0.52 -4.07
C GLY A 114 -7.65 -0.04 -3.14
N TYR A 115 -7.26 -1.32 -3.32
CA TYR A 115 -6.23 -2.00 -2.54
C TYR A 115 -6.44 -1.76 -1.03
N THR A 116 -5.47 -1.17 -0.35
CA THR A 116 -5.54 -0.91 1.10
C THR A 116 -6.29 0.37 1.47
N GLY A 117 -7.05 0.96 0.54
CA GLY A 117 -7.88 2.14 0.80
C GLY A 117 -7.12 3.45 0.97
N GLY A 118 -5.85 3.52 0.53
CA GLY A 118 -5.04 4.72 0.72
C GLY A 118 -5.69 5.99 0.19
N PHE A 119 -6.25 5.96 -1.02
CA PHE A 119 -6.99 7.08 -1.58
C PHE A 119 -8.29 7.37 -0.82
N SER A 120 -8.99 6.34 -0.33
CA SER A 120 -10.25 6.52 0.42
C SER A 120 -10.03 7.20 1.76
N VAL A 121 -8.96 6.85 2.49
CA VAL A 121 -8.57 7.53 3.73
C VAL A 121 -8.27 9.01 3.46
N TYR A 122 -7.57 9.33 2.37
CA TYR A 122 -7.31 10.73 2.00
C TYR A 122 -8.57 11.48 1.56
N ALA A 123 -9.49 10.84 0.83
CA ALA A 123 -10.77 11.44 0.47
C ALA A 123 -11.59 11.79 1.71
N LEU A 124 -11.70 10.88 2.68
CA LEU A 124 -12.37 11.12 3.97
C LEU A 124 -11.71 12.26 4.75
N SER A 125 -10.38 12.30 4.79
CA SER A 125 -9.64 13.39 5.45
C SER A 125 -9.82 14.75 4.75
N GLY A 126 -10.20 14.73 3.47
CA GLY A 126 -10.56 15.90 2.67
C GLY A 126 -12.02 16.35 2.81
N GLY A 127 -12.82 15.64 3.63
CA GLY A 127 -14.22 16.01 3.89
C GLY A 127 -15.20 15.56 2.81
N CYS A 128 -14.95 14.44 2.13
CA CYS A 128 -15.91 13.90 1.16
C CYS A 128 -17.26 13.56 1.83
N LYS A 129 -18.34 13.61 1.07
CA LYS A 129 -19.68 13.16 1.52
C LYS A 129 -19.69 11.67 1.72
N SER A 130 -19.17 10.94 0.72
CA SER A 130 -19.04 9.50 0.75
C SER A 130 -17.85 9.05 -0.09
N VAL A 131 -17.31 7.87 0.22
CA VAL A 131 -16.34 7.18 -0.62
C VAL A 131 -16.64 5.69 -0.68
N ASP A 132 -16.75 5.17 -1.89
CA ASP A 132 -16.83 3.74 -2.17
C ASP A 132 -15.45 3.23 -2.61
N THR A 133 -14.97 2.20 -1.91
CA THR A 133 -13.72 1.51 -2.23
C THR A 133 -14.03 0.18 -2.86
N VAL A 134 -13.68 -0.01 -4.12
CA VAL A 134 -13.95 -1.25 -4.87
C VAL A 134 -12.64 -1.97 -5.18
N ASP A 135 -12.55 -3.21 -4.79
CA ASP A 135 -11.44 -4.12 -5.14
C ASP A 135 -11.95 -5.56 -5.21
N SER A 136 -11.38 -6.36 -6.09
CA SER A 136 -11.73 -7.78 -6.21
C SER A 136 -11.22 -8.63 -5.04
N SER A 137 -10.21 -8.15 -4.32
CA SER A 137 -9.61 -8.82 -3.18
C SER A 137 -10.33 -8.48 -1.87
N ARG A 138 -10.96 -9.50 -1.25
CA ARG A 138 -11.56 -9.37 0.08
C ARG A 138 -10.55 -8.88 1.13
N LYS A 139 -9.33 -9.45 1.13
CA LYS A 139 -8.26 -9.03 2.06
C LYS A 139 -7.88 -7.55 1.90
N ALA A 140 -7.90 -7.03 0.67
CA ALA A 140 -7.64 -5.63 0.39
C ALA A 140 -8.73 -4.74 0.97
N ILE A 141 -10.00 -5.09 0.78
CA ILE A 141 -11.14 -4.35 1.33
C ILE A 141 -11.14 -4.38 2.86
N GLU A 142 -10.92 -5.54 3.48
CA GLU A 142 -10.81 -5.65 4.95
C GLU A 142 -9.70 -4.75 5.51
N LEU A 143 -8.58 -4.62 4.79
CA LEU A 143 -7.49 -3.72 5.19
C LEU A 143 -7.86 -2.25 4.93
N ALA A 144 -8.59 -1.95 3.86
CA ALA A 144 -9.11 -0.60 3.60
C ALA A 144 -10.08 -0.16 4.71
N ASP A 145 -11.01 -1.02 5.11
CA ASP A 145 -11.95 -0.77 6.20
C ASP A 145 -11.19 -0.51 7.52
N LYS A 146 -10.18 -1.35 7.84
CA LYS A 146 -9.31 -1.17 9.00
C LYS A 146 -8.56 0.17 8.98
N ASN A 147 -8.04 0.57 7.83
CA ASN A 147 -7.33 1.85 7.68
C ASN A 147 -8.26 3.05 7.82
N VAL A 148 -9.49 2.95 7.34
CA VAL A 148 -10.52 3.97 7.55
C VAL A 148 -10.88 4.06 9.03
N GLU A 149 -11.15 2.93 9.69
CA GLU A 149 -11.50 2.86 11.11
C GLU A 149 -10.39 3.44 12.01
N ALA A 150 -9.13 3.14 11.69
CA ALA A 150 -7.97 3.64 12.44
C ALA A 150 -7.85 5.19 12.44
N ASN A 151 -8.39 5.85 11.41
CA ASN A 151 -8.34 7.32 11.28
C ASN A 151 -9.61 8.04 11.71
N PHE A 152 -10.77 7.41 11.54
CA PHE A 152 -12.06 8.09 11.65
C PHE A 152 -13.06 7.36 12.58
N GLY A 153 -12.69 6.19 13.11
CA GLY A 153 -13.63 5.31 13.79
C GLY A 153 -14.67 4.73 12.79
N THR A 154 -15.79 4.28 13.33
CA THR A 154 -16.90 3.80 12.48
C THR A 154 -17.57 5.00 11.81
N VAL A 155 -17.57 5.03 10.49
CA VAL A 155 -18.17 6.11 9.69
C VAL A 155 -19.10 5.56 8.62
N ASP A 156 -20.28 6.15 8.50
CA ASP A 156 -21.27 5.78 7.48
C ASP A 156 -20.89 6.30 6.07
N ARG A 157 -19.84 7.11 5.99
CA ARG A 157 -19.37 7.73 4.75
C ARG A 157 -18.41 6.85 3.93
N HIS A 158 -18.02 5.68 4.44
CA HIS A 158 -17.16 4.73 3.72
C HIS A 158 -17.90 3.42 3.48
N ARG A 159 -17.73 2.88 2.29
CA ARG A 159 -18.23 1.56 1.92
C ARG A 159 -17.16 0.76 1.18
N GLY A 160 -16.67 -0.32 1.80
CA GLY A 160 -15.80 -1.30 1.17
C GLY A 160 -16.59 -2.32 0.37
N ILE A 161 -16.27 -2.52 -0.91
CA ILE A 161 -17.01 -3.35 -1.85
C ILE A 161 -16.07 -4.36 -2.49
N VAL A 162 -16.28 -5.64 -2.19
CA VAL A 162 -15.54 -6.74 -2.84
C VAL A 162 -16.21 -7.05 -4.17
N TYR A 163 -15.72 -6.45 -5.26
CA TYR A 163 -16.28 -6.62 -6.59
C TYR A 163 -15.24 -6.37 -7.69
N ASP A 164 -15.52 -6.87 -8.89
CA ASP A 164 -14.74 -6.53 -10.08
C ASP A 164 -15.01 -5.06 -10.47
N ALA A 165 -13.93 -4.28 -10.62
CA ALA A 165 -14.04 -2.83 -10.84
C ALA A 165 -14.75 -2.46 -12.14
N PHE A 166 -14.56 -3.23 -13.23
CA PHE A 166 -15.21 -2.96 -14.52
C PHE A 166 -16.70 -3.30 -14.45
N LYS A 167 -17.04 -4.44 -13.86
CA LYS A 167 -18.46 -4.81 -13.65
C LYS A 167 -19.17 -3.82 -12.75
N TYR A 168 -18.48 -3.33 -11.70
CA TYR A 168 -19.03 -2.32 -10.84
C TYR A 168 -19.41 -1.04 -11.59
N LEU A 169 -18.51 -0.58 -12.50
CA LEU A 169 -18.80 0.59 -13.36
C LEU A 169 -20.00 0.39 -14.28
N ASP A 170 -20.17 -0.81 -14.83
CA ASP A 170 -21.26 -1.13 -15.74
C ASP A 170 -22.63 -1.25 -15.01
N GLU A 171 -22.61 -1.65 -13.74
CA GLU A 171 -23.81 -1.99 -12.97
C GLU A 171 -24.24 -0.90 -11.97
N THR A 172 -23.33 0.00 -11.60
CA THR A 172 -23.62 1.05 -10.61
C THR A 172 -24.58 2.11 -11.16
N ASN A 173 -25.59 2.46 -10.35
CA ASN A 173 -26.48 3.59 -10.60
C ASN A 173 -26.11 4.81 -9.73
N MET A 174 -24.97 4.78 -9.05
CA MET A 174 -24.52 5.87 -8.20
C MET A 174 -23.82 6.94 -9.02
N ASP A 175 -24.13 8.19 -8.71
CA ASP A 175 -23.43 9.34 -9.27
C ASP A 175 -22.21 9.70 -8.42
N TYR A 176 -21.03 9.69 -9.02
CA TYR A 176 -19.78 10.07 -8.39
C TYR A 176 -19.25 11.37 -8.98
N ASP A 177 -18.83 12.28 -8.11
CA ASP A 177 -18.22 13.56 -8.50
C ASP A 177 -16.73 13.40 -8.86
N VAL A 178 -16.05 12.44 -8.21
CA VAL A 178 -14.62 12.18 -8.39
C VAL A 178 -14.39 10.67 -8.43
N MET A 179 -13.61 10.22 -9.41
CA MET A 179 -13.20 8.82 -9.53
C MET A 179 -11.68 8.70 -9.52
N VAL A 180 -11.18 7.74 -8.74
CA VAL A 180 -9.79 7.27 -8.82
C VAL A 180 -9.81 5.96 -9.60
N LEU A 181 -9.05 5.93 -10.70
CA LEU A 181 -8.90 4.77 -11.56
C LEU A 181 -7.40 4.46 -11.71
N ASP A 182 -6.89 3.57 -10.87
CA ASP A 182 -5.48 3.14 -10.86
C ASP A 182 -5.36 1.61 -11.03
N PRO A 183 -5.68 1.10 -12.23
CA PRO A 183 -5.67 -0.34 -12.47
C PRO A 183 -4.24 -0.91 -12.39
N PRO A 184 -4.09 -2.19 -12.01
CA PRO A 184 -2.80 -2.86 -12.09
C PRO A 184 -2.31 -2.88 -13.54
N ALA A 185 -0.97 -2.83 -13.73
CA ALA A 185 -0.39 -2.97 -15.06
C ALA A 185 -0.80 -4.34 -15.64
N PHE A 186 -1.52 -4.32 -16.76
CA PHE A 186 -1.84 -5.55 -17.48
C PHE A 186 -0.54 -6.20 -17.92
N ALA A 187 -0.31 -7.45 -17.51
CA ALA A 187 0.79 -8.23 -18.05
C ALA A 187 0.61 -8.29 -19.58
N LYS A 188 1.58 -7.74 -20.29
CA LYS A 188 1.66 -7.96 -21.74
C LYS A 188 1.96 -9.45 -21.96
N HIS A 189 0.98 -10.16 -22.46
CA HIS A 189 1.19 -11.53 -22.97
C HIS A 189 1.95 -11.49 -24.28
#